data_cb974577e9762c6222f0e90847d2bf7a
#
_entry.id   cb974577e9762c6222f0e90847d2bf7a
#
_cell.length_a   1.000
_cell.length_b   1.000
_cell.length_c   1.000
_cell.angle_alpha   90.00
_cell.angle_beta   90.00
_cell.angle_gamma   90.00
#
_symmetry.space_group_name_H-M   'P 1'
#
loop_
_entity.id
_entity.type
_entity.pdbx_description
1 polymer ?
#
loop_
_entity_poly.entity_id
_entity_poly.type
_entity_poly.pdbx_seq_one_letter_code
_entity_poly.pdbx_strand_id
1 'polypeptide(L)'
;MYRKNMKKALDKSRHFHAPSTIYKKAEKAKELIALGNQGGEGWFLTAEMMELIESGVENIVCVQPFACLPNHVMGKGMIKPIRKRYPKANIAPIDYDPGASEVNQINRIKLMMETANKNLGI
;
A
#
# COMPACT_ATOMS: atom_id res chain seq x y z
N MET A 1 -16.42 21.24 -0.58
CA MET A 1 -15.54 22.40 -0.30
C MET A 1 -14.18 21.95 0.26
N TYR A 2 -14.10 21.22 1.37
CA TYR A 2 -12.86 20.76 2.03
C TYR A 2 -11.92 19.96 1.11
N ARG A 3 -12.42 18.97 0.35
CA ARG A 3 -11.62 18.13 -0.54
C ARG A 3 -10.82 18.94 -1.59
N LYS A 4 -11.38 20.02 -2.13
CA LYS A 4 -10.69 20.90 -3.08
C LYS A 4 -9.50 21.62 -2.43
N ASN A 5 -9.67 22.09 -1.20
CA ASN A 5 -8.63 22.81 -0.47
C ASN A 5 -7.50 21.86 -0.03
N MET A 6 -7.85 20.66 0.43
CA MET A 6 -6.88 19.62 0.77
C MET A 6 -6.03 19.22 -0.45
N LYS A 7 -6.66 18.98 -1.61
CA LYS A 7 -5.93 18.70 -2.86
C LYS A 7 -4.98 19.81 -3.22
N LYS A 8 -5.44 21.09 -3.21
CA LYS A 8 -4.59 22.24 -3.48
C LYS A 8 -3.40 22.36 -2.53
N ALA A 9 -3.57 22.00 -1.26
CA ALA A 9 -2.49 22.00 -0.29
C ALA A 9 -1.45 20.91 -0.60
N LEU A 10 -1.90 19.68 -0.93
CA LEU A 10 -1.05 18.58 -1.32
C LEU A 10 -0.31 18.85 -2.63
N ASP A 11 -0.98 19.44 -3.63
CA ASP A 11 -0.38 19.80 -4.92
C ASP A 11 0.75 20.85 -4.80
N LYS A 12 0.76 21.62 -3.68
CA LYS A 12 1.85 22.55 -3.36
C LYS A 12 2.99 21.93 -2.56
N SER A 13 2.81 20.72 -2.06
CA SER A 13 3.82 20.01 -1.28
C SER A 13 4.95 19.50 -2.16
N ARG A 14 6.19 19.53 -1.64
CA ARG A 14 7.35 18.88 -2.29
C ARG A 14 7.42 17.38 -2.02
N HIS A 15 6.73 16.89 -0.98
CA HIS A 15 6.87 15.54 -0.46
C HIS A 15 5.58 14.71 -0.59
N PHE A 16 4.44 15.35 -0.78
CA PHE A 16 3.15 14.67 -0.82
C PHE A 16 2.41 15.00 -2.11
N HIS A 17 1.71 14.02 -2.64
CA HIS A 17 0.87 14.15 -3.83
C HIS A 17 -0.60 13.97 -3.46
N ALA A 18 -1.48 14.69 -4.14
CA ALA A 18 -2.90 14.50 -3.96
C ALA A 18 -3.32 13.12 -4.48
N PRO A 19 -4.07 12.32 -3.69
CA PRO A 19 -4.54 11.01 -4.14
C PRO A 19 -5.45 11.14 -5.36
N SER A 20 -5.43 10.15 -6.22
CA SER A 20 -6.32 10.08 -7.37
C SER A 20 -7.79 9.94 -6.95
N THR A 21 -8.70 10.03 -7.90
CA THR A 21 -10.12 9.84 -7.63
C THR A 21 -10.43 8.36 -7.42
N ILE A 22 -11.50 8.07 -6.66
CA ILE A 22 -11.98 6.69 -6.43
C ILE A 22 -12.22 5.95 -7.74
N TYR A 23 -12.71 6.63 -8.79
CA TYR A 23 -12.94 6.05 -10.10
C TYR A 23 -11.64 5.59 -10.77
N LYS A 24 -10.59 6.41 -10.71
CA LYS A 24 -9.26 6.05 -11.22
C LYS A 24 -8.67 4.86 -10.45
N LYS A 25 -8.83 4.85 -9.12
CA LYS A 25 -8.41 3.72 -8.29
C LYS A 25 -9.17 2.44 -8.65
N ALA A 26 -10.48 2.53 -8.89
CA ALA A 26 -11.29 1.39 -9.32
C ALA A 26 -10.82 0.82 -10.67
N GLU A 27 -10.52 1.67 -11.64
CA GLU A 27 -10.01 1.21 -12.94
C GLU A 27 -8.66 0.47 -12.78
N LYS A 28 -7.76 0.95 -11.92
CA LYS A 28 -6.51 0.25 -11.61
C LYS A 28 -6.75 -1.08 -10.92
N ALA A 29 -7.60 -1.11 -9.90
CA ALA A 29 -7.88 -2.33 -9.15
C ALA A 29 -8.40 -3.47 -10.04
N LYS A 30 -9.23 -3.18 -11.04
CA LYS A 30 -9.79 -4.17 -11.98
C LYS A 30 -8.72 -5.02 -12.66
N GLU A 31 -7.51 -4.54 -12.79
CA GLU A 31 -6.42 -5.26 -13.43
C GLU A 31 -5.93 -6.46 -12.60
N LEU A 32 -6.12 -6.42 -11.29
CA LEU A 32 -5.65 -7.45 -10.36
C LEU A 32 -6.76 -8.09 -9.53
N ILE A 33 -7.86 -7.38 -9.28
CA ILE A 33 -8.90 -7.81 -8.37
C ILE A 33 -10.30 -7.37 -8.84
N ALA A 34 -11.29 -8.22 -8.61
CA ALA A 34 -12.68 -7.88 -8.90
C ALA A 34 -13.20 -6.82 -7.91
N LEU A 35 -13.87 -5.79 -8.42
CA LEU A 35 -14.45 -4.71 -7.60
C LEU A 35 -15.61 -5.16 -6.69
N GLY A 36 -16.12 -6.38 -6.85
CA GLY A 36 -17.08 -6.98 -5.94
C GLY A 36 -16.52 -7.28 -4.54
N ASN A 37 -15.19 -7.24 -4.37
CA ASN A 37 -14.53 -7.39 -3.07
C ASN A 37 -14.64 -6.09 -2.28
N GLN A 38 -15.77 -5.85 -1.63
CA GLN A 38 -16.14 -4.58 -0.96
C GLN A 38 -16.24 -4.67 0.57
N GLY A 39 -15.83 -5.80 1.18
CA GLY A 39 -15.81 -5.92 2.64
C GLY A 39 -14.80 -4.95 3.24
N GLY A 40 -15.25 -4.04 4.11
CA GLY A 40 -14.42 -2.95 4.62
C GLY A 40 -13.86 -2.07 3.50
N GLU A 41 -12.56 -1.82 3.49
CA GLU A 41 -11.85 -1.09 2.43
C GLU A 41 -11.81 -1.88 1.11
N GLY A 42 -11.88 -3.20 1.20
CA GLY A 42 -11.96 -4.10 0.05
C GLY A 42 -10.84 -3.88 -0.98
N TRP A 43 -11.21 -3.85 -2.26
CA TRP A 43 -10.30 -3.63 -3.39
C TRP A 43 -9.50 -2.32 -3.31
N PHE A 44 -9.94 -1.37 -2.49
CA PHE A 44 -9.31 -0.06 -2.36
C PHE A 44 -7.88 -0.16 -1.81
N LEU A 45 -7.62 -1.07 -0.87
CA LEU A 45 -6.26 -1.33 -0.34
C LEU A 45 -5.29 -1.77 -1.45
N THR A 46 -5.73 -2.67 -2.32
CA THR A 46 -4.94 -3.10 -3.48
C THR A 46 -4.67 -1.93 -4.42
N ALA A 47 -5.70 -1.14 -4.73
CA ALA A 47 -5.58 0.02 -5.61
C ALA A 47 -4.63 1.09 -5.06
N GLU A 48 -4.61 1.31 -3.75
CA GLU A 48 -3.69 2.26 -3.12
C GLU A 48 -2.24 1.83 -3.23
N MET A 49 -1.94 0.56 -2.97
CA MET A 49 -0.59 0.04 -3.18
C MET A 49 -0.12 0.20 -4.63
N MET A 50 -0.99 -0.10 -5.60
CA MET A 50 -0.68 0.08 -7.03
C MET A 50 -0.44 1.56 -7.36
N GLU A 51 -1.26 2.48 -6.84
CA GLU A 51 -1.11 3.91 -7.07
C GLU A 51 0.21 4.43 -6.49
N LEU A 52 0.59 4.01 -5.28
CA LEU A 52 1.86 4.37 -4.65
C LEU A 52 3.04 3.94 -5.52
N ILE A 53 3.07 2.69 -5.97
CA ILE A 53 4.15 2.16 -6.81
C ILE A 53 4.25 2.95 -8.11
N GLU A 54 3.14 3.21 -8.80
CA GLU A 54 3.12 3.98 -10.05
C GLU A 54 3.51 5.45 -9.88
N SER A 55 3.36 5.99 -8.66
CA SER A 55 3.84 7.33 -8.32
C SER A 55 5.33 7.37 -7.92
N GLY A 56 6.03 6.23 -7.97
CA GLY A 56 7.44 6.10 -7.62
C GLY A 56 7.71 5.72 -6.17
N VAL A 57 6.66 5.42 -5.37
CA VAL A 57 6.79 4.94 -3.99
C VAL A 57 6.79 3.41 -4.00
N GLU A 58 7.97 2.81 -4.19
CA GLU A 58 8.11 1.35 -4.30
C GLU A 58 8.20 0.65 -2.93
N ASN A 59 8.56 1.37 -1.87
CA ASN A 59 8.71 0.83 -0.51
C ASN A 59 7.45 1.12 0.32
N ILE A 60 6.67 0.09 0.62
CA ILE A 60 5.36 0.21 1.24
C ILE A 60 5.25 -0.65 2.48
N VAL A 61 4.86 -0.06 3.60
CA VAL A 61 4.43 -0.80 4.80
C VAL A 61 2.93 -1.02 4.73
N CYS A 62 2.51 -2.28 4.71
CA CYS A 62 1.11 -2.67 4.76
C CYS A 62 0.77 -3.11 6.19
N VAL A 63 0.16 -2.22 6.96
CA VAL A 63 -0.22 -2.47 8.36
C VAL A 63 -1.39 -3.43 8.44
N GLN A 64 -1.26 -4.45 9.29
CA GLN A 64 -2.24 -5.52 9.48
C GLN A 64 -2.79 -5.49 10.90
N PRO A 65 -3.97 -4.92 11.16
CA PRO A 65 -4.65 -5.12 12.43
C PRO A 65 -5.07 -6.59 12.59
N PHE A 66 -5.04 -7.12 13.82
CA PHE A 66 -5.44 -8.50 14.09
C PHE A 66 -6.84 -8.80 13.56
N ALA A 67 -6.97 -9.93 12.88
CA ALA A 67 -8.23 -10.43 12.31
C ALA A 67 -8.96 -9.44 11.36
N CYS A 68 -8.30 -8.39 10.88
CA CYS A 68 -8.89 -7.50 9.89
C CYS A 68 -8.90 -8.18 8.51
N LEU A 69 -10.04 -8.75 8.15
CA LEU A 69 -10.19 -9.52 6.90
C LEU A 69 -9.77 -8.74 5.64
N PRO A 70 -10.20 -7.48 5.41
CA PRO A 70 -9.76 -6.72 4.25
C PRO A 70 -8.24 -6.58 4.17
N ASN A 71 -7.58 -6.27 5.27
CA ASN A 71 -6.13 -6.13 5.31
C ASN A 71 -5.40 -7.46 5.01
N HIS A 72 -5.90 -8.58 5.50
CA HIS A 72 -5.31 -9.88 5.21
C HIS A 72 -5.55 -10.33 3.77
N VAL A 73 -6.76 -10.17 3.24
CA VAL A 73 -7.13 -10.65 1.90
C VAL A 73 -6.73 -9.66 0.82
N MET A 74 -7.18 -8.39 0.92
CA MET A 74 -6.99 -7.36 -0.10
C MET A 74 -5.68 -6.57 0.05
N GLY A 75 -5.09 -6.59 1.23
CA GLY A 75 -3.74 -6.06 1.49
C GLY A 75 -2.68 -7.15 1.30
N LYS A 76 -2.43 -7.93 2.34
CA LYS A 76 -1.38 -8.96 2.38
C LYS A 76 -1.53 -10.03 1.28
N GLY A 77 -2.75 -10.50 1.01
CA GLY A 77 -3.03 -11.51 0.00
C GLY A 77 -2.70 -11.05 -1.43
N MET A 78 -2.77 -9.75 -1.69
CA MET A 78 -2.49 -9.18 -3.00
C MET A 78 -1.02 -8.81 -3.24
N ILE A 79 -0.13 -8.95 -2.24
CA ILE A 79 1.29 -8.60 -2.40
C ILE A 79 1.97 -9.42 -3.50
N LYS A 80 1.67 -10.72 -3.58
CA LYS A 80 2.26 -11.58 -4.64
C LYS A 80 1.81 -11.19 -6.04
N PRO A 81 0.51 -11.01 -6.34
CA PRO A 81 0.05 -10.47 -7.61
C PRO A 81 0.64 -9.10 -7.96
N ILE A 82 0.71 -8.18 -6.97
CA ILE A 82 1.30 -6.86 -7.17
C ILE A 82 2.78 -6.97 -7.56
N ARG A 83 3.57 -7.76 -6.83
CA ARG A 83 5.00 -7.97 -7.15
C ARG A 83 5.23 -8.61 -8.51
N LYS A 84 4.32 -9.48 -8.97
CA LYS A 84 4.40 -10.04 -10.32
C LYS A 84 4.27 -8.97 -11.40
N ARG A 85 3.41 -7.96 -11.16
CA ARG A 85 3.19 -6.84 -12.08
C ARG A 85 4.25 -5.75 -11.93
N TYR A 86 4.68 -5.50 -10.70
CA TYR A 86 5.66 -4.47 -10.34
C TYR A 86 6.86 -5.12 -9.62
N PRO A 87 7.85 -5.65 -10.36
CA PRO A 87 8.93 -6.45 -9.76
C PRO A 87 9.79 -5.70 -8.73
N LYS A 88 9.83 -4.37 -8.81
CA LYS A 88 10.56 -3.52 -7.86
C LYS A 88 9.78 -3.23 -6.58
N ALA A 89 8.49 -3.58 -6.53
CA ALA A 89 7.65 -3.31 -5.36
C ALA A 89 8.16 -4.05 -4.12
N ASN A 90 8.55 -3.28 -3.12
CA ASN A 90 9.04 -3.74 -1.83
C ASN A 90 7.96 -3.49 -0.77
N ILE A 91 7.06 -4.46 -0.61
CA ILE A 91 5.91 -4.35 0.28
C ILE A 91 6.12 -5.25 1.49
N ALA A 92 6.12 -4.66 2.69
CA ALA A 92 6.25 -5.36 3.96
C ALA A 92 4.89 -5.39 4.69
N PRO A 93 4.23 -6.56 4.80
CA PRO A 93 3.07 -6.69 5.69
C PRO A 93 3.56 -6.78 7.14
N ILE A 94 3.04 -5.92 8.01
CA ILE A 94 3.41 -5.85 9.42
C ILE A 94 2.16 -5.96 10.27
N ASP A 95 2.11 -6.98 11.13
CA ASP A 95 1.04 -7.15 12.10
C ASP A 95 1.19 -6.07 13.20
N TYR A 96 0.12 -5.31 13.43
CA TYR A 96 0.14 -4.11 14.28
C TYR A 96 -1.05 -4.12 15.25
N ASP A 97 -0.94 -4.97 16.25
CA ASP A 97 -1.93 -5.12 17.30
C ASP A 97 -1.24 -5.22 18.69
N PRO A 98 -1.98 -5.07 19.79
CA PRO A 98 -1.38 -5.07 21.14
C PRO A 98 -0.65 -6.36 21.52
N GLY A 99 -0.96 -7.48 20.86
CA GLY A 99 -0.29 -8.78 21.07
C GLY A 99 0.84 -9.05 20.05
N ALA A 100 1.08 -8.13 19.11
CA ALA A 100 2.12 -8.34 18.10
C ALA A 100 3.52 -8.22 18.70
N SER A 101 4.43 -9.08 18.24
CA SER A 101 5.83 -9.06 18.67
C SER A 101 6.58 -7.87 18.06
N GLU A 102 7.03 -6.97 18.91
CA GLU A 102 7.88 -5.83 18.52
C GLU A 102 9.11 -6.27 17.73
N VAL A 103 9.75 -7.36 18.16
CA VAL A 103 10.92 -7.94 17.47
C VAL A 103 10.57 -8.33 16.04
N ASN A 104 9.41 -8.95 15.82
CA ASN A 104 8.96 -9.32 14.48
C ASN A 104 8.66 -8.09 13.62
N GLN A 105 8.06 -7.05 14.19
CA GLN A 105 7.80 -5.79 13.50
C GLN A 105 9.11 -5.13 13.05
N ILE A 106 10.06 -4.97 13.97
CA ILE A 106 11.38 -4.39 13.69
C ILE A 106 12.12 -5.20 12.64
N ASN A 107 12.13 -6.52 12.74
CA ASN A 107 12.81 -7.37 11.77
C ASN A 107 12.21 -7.24 10.36
N ARG A 108 10.90 -7.14 10.22
CA ARG A 108 10.24 -6.92 8.92
C ARG A 108 10.59 -5.55 8.33
N ILE A 109 10.66 -4.51 9.17
CA ILE A 109 11.09 -3.17 8.75
C ILE A 109 12.56 -3.20 8.30
N LYS A 110 13.44 -3.83 9.07
CA LYS A 110 14.86 -3.97 8.69
C LYS A 110 15.03 -4.69 7.36
N LEU A 111 14.35 -5.80 7.14
CA LEU A 111 14.37 -6.52 5.86
C LEU A 111 13.86 -5.66 4.69
N MET A 112 12.83 -4.86 4.93
CA MET A 112 12.33 -3.92 3.92
C MET A 112 13.39 -2.85 3.60
N MET A 113 14.07 -2.30 4.60
CA MET A 113 15.13 -1.30 4.43
C MET A 113 16.34 -1.89 3.69
N GLU A 114 16.77 -3.10 4.03
CA GLU A 114 17.83 -3.82 3.30
C GLU A 114 17.48 -4.00 1.82
N THR A 115 16.22 -4.38 1.55
CA THR A 115 15.75 -4.52 0.16
C THR A 115 15.74 -3.17 -0.55
N ALA A 116 15.31 -2.10 0.13
CA ALA A 116 15.30 -0.75 -0.42
C ALA A 116 16.73 -0.28 -0.77
N ASN A 117 17.69 -0.46 0.15
CA ASN A 117 19.10 -0.11 -0.06
C ASN A 117 19.68 -0.86 -1.25
N LYS A 118 19.44 -2.18 -1.33
CA LYS A 118 19.86 -3.00 -2.47
C LYS A 118 19.28 -2.49 -3.80
N ASN A 119 18.03 -2.09 -3.82
CA ASN A 119 17.38 -1.55 -5.03
C ASN A 119 17.96 -0.19 -5.43
N LEU A 120 18.47 0.58 -4.48
CA LEU A 120 19.14 1.87 -4.70
C LEU A 120 20.63 1.72 -5.03
N GLY A 121 21.21 0.54 -4.88
CA GLY A 121 22.63 0.29 -5.11
C GLY A 121 23.54 0.81 -3.99
N ILE A 122 22.99 0.91 -2.78
CA ILE A 122 23.70 1.36 -1.55
C ILE A 122 24.00 0.15 -0.66
#